data_1e095576aec626dab3f4ea1617628c73
#
_entry.id   1e095576aec626dab3f4ea1617628c73
#
_cell.length_a   1.000
_cell.length_b   1.000
_cell.length_c   1.000
_cell.angle_alpha   90.00
_cell.angle_beta   90.00
_cell.angle_gamma   90.00
#
_symmetry.space_group_name_H-M   'P 1'
#
loop_
_entity.id
_entity.type
_entity.pdbx_description
1 polymer ?
#
loop_
_entity_poly.entity_id
_entity_poly.type
_entity_poly.pdbx_seq_one_letter_code
_entity_poly.pdbx_strand_id
1 'polypeptide(L)'
;MEELKKELEKLSKAYVDTPENEEKILIPFIKRLLELPMKDRRKLLPLIRELQWIKGRFAGFSSETTCSAARAHFLSAVQFVCANRREMDMAYHVKFDMLCKLLPLYNPTWMTDFINDDKTWFNFDLNYEELMQLMDMGYLKEIAPSRIAHVLPWITRIRNKNPKGDDTFNSELLLKRDITLKEHIWTLFEHESIIGYQDDCAKNAYKKGITTRDESISAALYRFSLDGHLDREQLLRATLATFHRSFKKDMAGWFARFFETLQPTAGELLSLQEEIMQTFTSSYTKPVNIMLQQLKSIADEEGFRYQEFIERATTLFFSSPKNSLLTIYSIFEKIVAQHPEMKEPCCITLCQLFLKKDESLQKKAANFISKYGDASSSNLQETLQSYQPEMFQSVQAILASFKPQSIDSQSTEPHLAKEANATDTGVTEDILHTEGKNTERNSTDENSTDNSLLSEEPSLEAIRICREDNRIPFPADKEDFLFQLSRLFDMEENWEIETT
;
A
#
# COMPACT_ATOMS: atom_id res chain seq x y z
N MET A 1 7.10 -32.02 43.13
CA MET A 1 6.80 -31.71 41.74
C MET A 1 5.51 -32.40 41.25
N GLU A 2 5.32 -33.69 41.49
CA GLU A 2 4.07 -34.36 41.05
C GLU A 2 2.82 -33.85 41.77
N GLU A 3 2.92 -33.52 43.05
CA GLU A 3 1.82 -32.88 43.78
C GLU A 3 1.47 -31.52 43.20
N LEU A 4 2.49 -30.71 42.84
CA LEU A 4 2.32 -29.43 42.22
C LEU A 4 1.65 -29.48 40.85
N LYS A 5 1.96 -30.51 40.05
CA LYS A 5 1.30 -30.78 38.77
C LYS A 5 -0.18 -31.13 38.95
N LYS A 6 -0.48 -32.02 39.94
CA LYS A 6 -1.88 -32.37 40.28
C LYS A 6 -2.67 -31.18 40.74
N GLU A 7 -2.05 -30.31 41.56
CA GLU A 7 -2.64 -29.08 42.04
C GLU A 7 -2.91 -28.12 40.89
N LEU A 8 -1.93 -27.88 39.99
CA LEU A 8 -2.10 -27.04 38.79
C LEU A 8 -3.28 -27.52 37.93
N GLU A 9 -3.37 -28.83 37.68
CA GLU A 9 -4.46 -29.39 36.93
C GLU A 9 -5.82 -29.17 37.58
N LYS A 10 -5.90 -29.43 38.90
CA LYS A 10 -7.13 -29.22 39.71
C LYS A 10 -7.55 -27.75 39.69
N LEU A 11 -6.61 -26.82 39.98
CA LEU A 11 -6.90 -25.40 40.05
C LEU A 11 -7.30 -24.86 38.70
N SER A 12 -6.61 -25.25 37.63
CA SER A 12 -6.95 -24.81 36.25
C SER A 12 -8.34 -25.22 35.78
N LYS A 13 -8.85 -26.37 36.23
CA LYS A 13 -10.20 -26.85 35.96
C LYS A 13 -11.29 -26.15 36.74
N ALA A 14 -10.98 -25.79 38.00
CA ALA A 14 -11.91 -25.16 38.91
C ALA A 14 -11.89 -23.64 38.88
N TYR A 15 -10.93 -23.03 38.17
CA TYR A 15 -10.75 -21.58 38.14
C TYR A 15 -11.88 -20.89 37.39
N VAL A 16 -12.45 -19.86 38.01
CA VAL A 16 -13.39 -18.91 37.45
C VAL A 16 -12.71 -17.53 37.46
N ASP A 17 -12.74 -16.85 36.29
CA ASP A 17 -12.08 -15.55 36.09
C ASP A 17 -12.86 -14.43 36.85
N THR A 18 -12.57 -14.30 38.15
CA THR A 18 -13.13 -13.26 38.98
C THR A 18 -12.01 -12.65 39.86
N PRO A 19 -12.11 -11.35 40.22
CA PRO A 19 -11.12 -10.71 41.07
C PRO A 19 -10.88 -11.47 42.39
N GLU A 20 -11.93 -12.06 42.95
CA GLU A 20 -11.85 -12.85 44.18
C GLU A 20 -11.01 -14.12 44.00
N ASN A 21 -11.18 -14.84 42.93
CA ASN A 21 -10.41 -16.04 42.62
C ASN A 21 -8.96 -15.70 42.21
N GLU A 22 -8.75 -14.57 41.56
CA GLU A 22 -7.40 -14.10 41.30
C GLU A 22 -6.62 -13.92 42.63
N GLU A 23 -7.21 -13.23 43.57
CA GLU A 23 -6.57 -12.96 44.86
C GLU A 23 -6.45 -14.19 45.75
N LYS A 24 -7.47 -15.07 45.78
CA LYS A 24 -7.50 -16.23 46.68
C LYS A 24 -6.85 -17.48 46.10
N ILE A 25 -6.78 -17.62 44.76
CA ILE A 25 -6.32 -18.86 44.10
C ILE A 25 -5.07 -18.58 43.27
N LEU A 26 -5.17 -17.68 42.28
CA LEU A 26 -4.12 -17.50 41.26
C LEU A 26 -2.86 -16.86 41.88
N ILE A 27 -2.98 -15.72 42.50
CA ILE A 27 -1.83 -14.99 43.04
C ILE A 27 -1.11 -15.78 44.15
N PRO A 28 -1.77 -16.45 45.10
CA PRO A 28 -1.10 -17.33 46.09
C PRO A 28 -0.38 -18.51 45.41
N PHE A 29 -0.98 -19.10 44.37
CA PHE A 29 -0.31 -20.17 43.62
C PHE A 29 0.94 -19.67 42.90
N ILE A 30 0.86 -18.49 42.25
CA ILE A 30 2.00 -17.84 41.58
C ILE A 30 3.13 -17.53 42.62
N LYS A 31 2.81 -16.97 43.78
CA LYS A 31 3.80 -16.67 44.82
C LYS A 31 4.56 -17.93 45.25
N ARG A 32 3.87 -19.04 45.46
CA ARG A 32 4.53 -20.33 45.80
C ARG A 32 5.40 -20.85 44.63
N LEU A 33 4.98 -20.65 43.38
CA LEU A 33 5.82 -20.98 42.24
C LEU A 33 7.10 -20.16 42.23
N LEU A 34 7.01 -18.87 42.55
CA LEU A 34 8.16 -17.96 42.59
C LEU A 34 9.19 -18.29 43.66
N GLU A 35 8.83 -19.03 44.73
CA GLU A 35 9.74 -19.59 45.70
C GLU A 35 10.61 -20.70 45.12
N LEU A 36 10.19 -21.33 44.02
CA LEU A 36 10.95 -22.37 43.35
C LEU A 36 11.98 -21.80 42.38
N PRO A 37 13.15 -22.45 42.23
CA PRO A 37 14.09 -22.08 41.19
C PRO A 37 13.45 -22.16 39.78
N MET A 38 13.84 -21.30 38.86
CA MET A 38 13.33 -21.27 37.47
C MET A 38 13.39 -22.65 36.82
N LYS A 39 14.47 -23.42 37.02
CA LYS A 39 14.63 -24.79 36.48
C LYS A 39 13.47 -25.70 36.89
N ASP A 40 12.96 -25.55 38.10
CA ASP A 40 11.88 -26.40 38.63
C ASP A 40 10.51 -25.91 38.16
N ARG A 41 10.30 -24.60 38.10
CA ARG A 41 9.09 -23.99 37.52
C ARG A 41 8.88 -24.43 36.07
N ARG A 42 9.95 -24.45 35.28
CA ARG A 42 9.92 -24.86 33.84
C ARG A 42 9.44 -26.31 33.65
N LYS A 43 9.55 -27.18 34.63
CA LYS A 43 9.03 -28.57 34.55
C LYS A 43 7.49 -28.62 34.44
N LEU A 44 6.80 -27.53 34.72
CA LEU A 44 5.35 -27.41 34.55
C LEU A 44 4.94 -27.08 33.11
N LEU A 45 5.82 -26.52 32.28
CA LEU A 45 5.49 -26.07 30.92
C LEU A 45 4.87 -27.15 30.03
N PRO A 46 5.34 -28.42 30.01
CA PRO A 46 4.71 -29.46 29.24
C PRO A 46 3.25 -29.69 29.63
N LEU A 47 2.96 -29.70 30.93
CA LEU A 47 1.60 -29.87 31.44
C LEU A 47 0.74 -28.63 31.13
N ILE A 48 1.28 -27.41 31.28
CA ILE A 48 0.56 -26.17 30.93
C ILE A 48 0.14 -26.22 29.47
N ARG A 49 1.03 -26.58 28.56
CA ARG A 49 0.74 -26.73 27.13
C ARG A 49 -0.32 -27.79 26.88
N GLU A 50 -0.21 -28.94 27.52
CA GLU A 50 -1.23 -30.00 27.41
C GLU A 50 -2.60 -29.53 27.86
N LEU A 51 -2.65 -28.78 28.96
CA LEU A 51 -3.90 -28.26 29.54
C LEU A 51 -4.51 -27.12 28.69
N GLN A 52 -3.69 -26.37 27.98
CA GLN A 52 -4.12 -25.34 27.03
C GLN A 52 -4.64 -25.95 25.72
N TRP A 53 -4.00 -27.03 25.25
CA TRP A 53 -4.29 -27.74 24.01
C TRP A 53 -5.04 -29.04 24.27
N ILE A 54 -6.22 -28.97 24.82
CA ILE A 54 -7.09 -30.15 24.91
C ILE A 54 -7.43 -30.57 23.47
N LYS A 55 -6.94 -31.74 23.05
CA LYS A 55 -7.11 -32.43 21.78
C LYS A 55 -8.35 -31.95 20.97
N GLY A 56 -8.24 -30.88 20.30
CA GLY A 56 -9.22 -30.35 19.37
C GLY A 56 -8.47 -29.92 18.13
N ARG A 57 -8.81 -30.48 17.00
CA ARG A 57 -8.26 -30.20 15.69
C ARG A 57 -7.98 -28.73 15.52
N PHE A 58 -6.83 -28.39 14.96
CA PHE A 58 -6.59 -27.12 14.27
C PHE A 58 -7.51 -27.10 13.03
N ALA A 59 -8.80 -26.85 13.26
CA ALA A 59 -9.71 -26.50 12.21
C ALA A 59 -9.94 -25.01 12.40
N GLY A 60 -9.23 -24.22 11.64
CA GLY A 60 -9.52 -22.82 11.54
C GLY A 60 -10.93 -22.63 11.02
N PHE A 61 -11.91 -22.59 11.78
CA PHE A 61 -13.34 -22.26 11.55
C PHE A 61 -14.32 -23.08 12.39
N SER A 62 -13.91 -23.71 13.48
CA SER A 62 -14.91 -24.15 14.43
C SER A 62 -14.72 -23.45 15.76
N SER A 63 -15.78 -22.83 16.26
CA SER A 63 -15.89 -22.08 17.50
C SER A 63 -15.86 -22.93 18.78
N GLU A 64 -15.32 -24.11 18.73
CA GLU A 64 -15.10 -24.96 19.89
C GLU A 64 -13.75 -24.62 20.50
N THR A 65 -13.71 -23.62 21.37
CA THR A 65 -12.60 -23.38 22.29
C THR A 65 -12.54 -24.55 23.26
N THR A 66 -11.54 -25.38 23.12
CA THR A 66 -11.31 -26.58 23.93
C THR A 66 -10.98 -26.28 25.39
N CYS A 67 -10.72 -25.03 25.74
CA CYS A 67 -10.46 -24.54 27.08
C CYS A 67 -11.33 -23.30 27.35
N SER A 68 -11.93 -23.19 28.56
CA SER A 68 -12.66 -21.98 28.92
C SER A 68 -11.70 -20.78 28.98
N ALA A 69 -12.22 -19.56 28.69
CA ALA A 69 -11.43 -18.34 28.75
C ALA A 69 -10.77 -18.15 30.14
N ALA A 70 -11.48 -18.48 31.22
CA ALA A 70 -10.96 -18.45 32.59
C ALA A 70 -9.77 -19.38 32.78
N ARG A 71 -9.87 -20.60 32.26
CA ARG A 71 -8.76 -21.57 32.32
C ARG A 71 -7.55 -21.10 31.50
N ALA A 72 -7.78 -20.58 30.31
CA ALA A 72 -6.72 -20.02 29.48
C ALA A 72 -6.02 -18.85 30.19
N HIS A 73 -6.77 -17.98 30.84
CA HIS A 73 -6.23 -16.87 31.62
C HIS A 73 -5.35 -17.36 32.79
N PHE A 74 -5.85 -18.31 33.57
CA PHE A 74 -5.07 -18.94 34.66
C PHE A 74 -3.76 -19.54 34.17
N LEU A 75 -3.83 -20.37 33.12
CA LEU A 75 -2.67 -21.06 32.57
C LEU A 75 -1.66 -20.09 31.92
N SER A 76 -2.11 -19.01 31.30
CA SER A 76 -1.22 -17.97 30.73
C SER A 76 -0.43 -17.24 31.82
N ALA A 77 -1.08 -16.91 32.95
CA ALA A 77 -0.43 -16.28 34.10
C ALA A 77 0.63 -17.22 34.72
N VAL A 78 0.30 -18.50 34.83
CA VAL A 78 1.25 -19.52 35.32
C VAL A 78 2.41 -19.71 34.32
N GLN A 79 2.13 -19.74 33.03
CA GLN A 79 3.16 -19.84 32.01
C GLN A 79 4.12 -18.66 32.05
N PHE A 80 3.63 -17.43 32.22
CA PHE A 80 4.43 -16.21 32.30
C PHE A 80 5.54 -16.31 33.35
N VAL A 81 5.25 -16.86 34.54
CA VAL A 81 6.24 -17.00 35.62
C VAL A 81 7.11 -18.26 35.50
N CYS A 82 6.76 -19.20 34.64
CA CYS A 82 7.49 -20.46 34.44
C CYS A 82 8.37 -20.45 33.19
N ALA A 83 8.07 -19.63 32.19
CA ALA A 83 8.68 -19.63 30.87
C ALA A 83 9.86 -18.66 30.77
N ASN A 84 10.79 -18.97 29.87
CA ASN A 84 11.74 -18.01 29.34
C ASN A 84 11.20 -17.38 28.04
N ARG A 85 11.92 -16.41 27.45
CA ARG A 85 11.53 -15.72 26.22
C ARG A 85 11.05 -16.66 25.12
N ARG A 86 11.83 -17.71 24.79
CA ARG A 86 11.52 -18.65 23.70
C ARG A 86 10.28 -19.51 23.97
N GLU A 87 9.99 -19.76 25.24
CA GLU A 87 8.88 -20.59 25.67
C GLU A 87 7.55 -19.82 25.75
N MET A 88 7.64 -18.48 25.70
CA MET A 88 6.45 -17.59 25.62
C MET A 88 5.82 -17.54 24.24
N ASP A 89 6.54 -17.90 23.17
CA ASP A 89 6.06 -17.83 21.78
C ASP A 89 4.76 -18.61 21.52
N MET A 90 4.41 -19.54 22.41
CA MET A 90 3.22 -20.39 22.29
C MET A 90 2.18 -20.09 23.38
N ALA A 91 2.32 -18.98 24.09
CA ALA A 91 1.42 -18.64 25.19
C ALA A 91 0.12 -18.00 24.70
N TYR A 92 -0.99 -18.34 25.34
CA TYR A 92 -2.18 -17.49 25.29
C TYR A 92 -1.86 -16.10 25.86
N HIS A 93 -2.54 -15.08 25.37
CA HIS A 93 -2.32 -13.70 25.80
C HIS A 93 -2.52 -13.54 27.31
N VAL A 94 -1.51 -13.05 28.01
CA VAL A 94 -1.68 -12.55 29.37
C VAL A 94 -2.31 -11.17 29.25
N LYS A 95 -3.52 -11.01 29.78
CA LYS A 95 -4.22 -9.73 29.75
C LYS A 95 -3.41 -8.66 30.49
N PHE A 96 -3.52 -7.40 30.06
CA PHE A 96 -2.79 -6.27 30.65
C PHE A 96 -3.01 -6.14 32.16
N ASP A 97 -4.27 -6.25 32.63
CA ASP A 97 -4.58 -6.18 34.08
C ASP A 97 -3.85 -7.25 34.89
N MET A 98 -3.70 -8.45 34.31
CA MET A 98 -2.95 -9.53 34.94
C MET A 98 -1.44 -9.26 34.91
N LEU A 99 -0.91 -8.72 33.82
CA LEU A 99 0.50 -8.29 33.77
C LEU A 99 0.81 -7.28 34.88
N CYS A 100 -0.06 -6.29 35.07
CA CYS A 100 0.09 -5.30 36.14
C CYS A 100 0.13 -5.91 37.58
N LYS A 101 -0.53 -7.06 37.76
CA LYS A 101 -0.49 -7.80 39.06
C LYS A 101 0.73 -8.72 39.17
N LEU A 102 1.21 -9.27 38.07
CA LEU A 102 2.34 -10.20 38.05
C LEU A 102 3.70 -9.51 38.06
N LEU A 103 3.85 -8.40 37.35
CA LEU A 103 5.13 -7.70 37.21
C LEU A 103 5.74 -7.21 38.53
N PRO A 104 4.96 -6.74 39.54
CA PRO A 104 5.49 -6.44 40.87
C PRO A 104 6.04 -7.67 41.58
N LEU A 105 5.55 -8.87 41.25
CA LEU A 105 6.00 -10.13 41.85
C LEU A 105 7.16 -10.74 41.06
N TYR A 106 7.13 -10.61 39.76
CA TYR A 106 8.10 -11.18 38.85
C TYR A 106 8.24 -10.34 37.56
N ASN A 107 9.35 -9.60 37.49
CA ASN A 107 9.71 -8.83 36.29
C ASN A 107 10.83 -9.56 35.54
N PRO A 108 10.51 -10.31 34.47
CA PRO A 108 11.51 -11.07 33.73
C PRO A 108 12.41 -10.14 32.92
N THR A 109 13.72 -10.36 32.96
CA THR A 109 14.72 -9.55 32.22
C THR A 109 14.56 -9.59 30.72
N TRP A 110 13.87 -10.60 30.19
CA TRP A 110 13.61 -10.77 28.76
C TRP A 110 12.37 -10.03 28.24
N MET A 111 11.61 -9.35 29.10
CA MET A 111 10.30 -8.80 28.72
C MET A 111 10.41 -7.70 27.66
N THR A 112 11.35 -6.78 27.80
CA THR A 112 11.58 -5.71 26.80
C THR A 112 11.93 -6.30 25.44
N ASP A 113 12.85 -7.27 25.40
CA ASP A 113 13.25 -7.95 24.17
C ASP A 113 12.11 -8.76 23.54
N PHE A 114 11.24 -9.33 24.38
CA PHE A 114 10.09 -10.10 23.92
C PHE A 114 9.03 -9.22 23.27
N ILE A 115 8.72 -8.08 23.90
CA ILE A 115 7.73 -7.14 23.36
C ILE A 115 8.22 -6.49 22.06
N ASN A 116 9.52 -6.24 21.94
CA ASN A 116 10.14 -5.62 20.78
C ASN A 116 10.48 -6.61 19.65
N ASP A 117 10.27 -7.91 19.85
CA ASP A 117 10.50 -8.91 18.79
C ASP A 117 9.33 -8.94 17.82
N ASP A 118 9.60 -8.66 16.55
CA ASP A 118 8.60 -8.60 15.47
C ASP A 118 7.79 -9.90 15.30
N LYS A 119 8.39 -11.05 15.70
CA LYS A 119 7.71 -12.35 15.68
C LYS A 119 6.69 -12.54 16.79
N THR A 120 6.71 -11.68 17.81
CA THR A 120 5.88 -11.81 19.02
C THR A 120 4.74 -10.81 19.10
N TRP A 121 4.46 -10.08 18.03
CA TRP A 121 3.45 -9.01 18.01
C TRP A 121 2.05 -9.44 18.45
N PHE A 122 1.74 -10.72 18.29
CA PHE A 122 0.45 -11.29 18.66
C PHE A 122 0.44 -11.96 20.05
N ASN A 123 1.58 -12.12 20.71
CA ASN A 123 1.68 -12.90 21.94
C ASN A 123 1.21 -12.14 23.20
N PHE A 124 1.41 -10.82 23.21
CA PHE A 124 0.74 -9.91 24.13
C PHE A 124 -0.11 -8.96 23.30
N ASP A 125 -1.42 -9.05 23.39
CA ASP A 125 -2.37 -8.16 22.69
C ASP A 125 -2.39 -6.78 23.40
N LEU A 126 -1.19 -6.18 23.58
CA LEU A 126 -1.01 -4.89 24.21
C LEU A 126 -1.20 -3.77 23.20
N ASN A 127 -2.10 -2.86 23.51
CA ASN A 127 -2.29 -1.64 22.75
C ASN A 127 -1.23 -0.58 23.09
N TYR A 128 -1.23 0.52 22.34
CA TYR A 128 -0.27 1.61 22.53
C TYR A 128 -0.25 2.16 23.97
N GLU A 129 -1.42 2.42 24.54
CA GLU A 129 -1.53 3.01 25.88
C GLU A 129 -1.05 2.05 26.98
N GLU A 130 -1.32 0.76 26.84
CA GLU A 130 -0.85 -0.29 27.76
C GLU A 130 0.68 -0.42 27.71
N LEU A 131 1.28 -0.33 26.52
CA LEU A 131 2.74 -0.30 26.38
C LEU A 131 3.35 0.93 27.05
N MET A 132 2.74 2.09 26.85
CA MET A 132 3.19 3.33 27.48
C MET A 132 3.06 3.27 29.01
N GLN A 133 1.99 2.67 29.54
CA GLN A 133 1.84 2.46 30.99
C GLN A 133 2.92 1.54 31.55
N LEU A 134 3.29 0.47 30.85
CA LEU A 134 4.40 -0.41 31.26
C LEU A 134 5.75 0.33 31.26
N MET A 135 5.96 1.26 30.32
CA MET A 135 7.12 2.17 30.32
C MET A 135 7.10 3.09 31.54
N ASP A 136 5.97 3.78 31.80
CA ASP A 136 5.79 4.70 32.91
C ASP A 136 6.01 4.01 34.26
N MET A 137 5.60 2.75 34.36
CA MET A 137 5.82 1.91 35.57
C MET A 137 7.25 1.35 35.67
N GLY A 138 8.10 1.55 34.65
CA GLY A 138 9.49 1.08 34.62
C GLY A 138 9.66 -0.41 34.34
N TYR A 139 8.62 -1.11 33.85
CA TYR A 139 8.71 -2.52 33.47
C TYR A 139 9.26 -2.74 32.07
N LEU A 140 9.18 -1.74 31.20
CA LEU A 140 9.85 -1.72 29.90
C LEU A 140 10.93 -0.66 29.90
N LYS A 141 12.07 -0.96 29.31
CA LYS A 141 13.18 -0.01 29.15
C LYS A 141 12.98 0.89 27.95
N GLU A 142 12.45 0.30 26.87
CA GLU A 142 12.22 0.95 25.58
C GLU A 142 11.16 0.19 24.80
N ILE A 143 10.53 0.87 23.87
CA ILE A 143 9.65 0.27 22.86
C ILE A 143 10.27 0.54 21.49
N ALA A 144 10.49 -0.51 20.70
CA ALA A 144 11.04 -0.37 19.36
C ALA A 144 10.13 0.49 18.47
N PRO A 145 10.70 1.38 17.63
CA PRO A 145 9.90 2.20 16.71
C PRO A 145 8.97 1.40 15.79
N SER A 146 9.41 0.23 15.31
CA SER A 146 8.56 -0.68 14.54
C SER A 146 7.36 -1.19 15.34
N ARG A 147 7.53 -1.46 16.64
CA ARG A 147 6.43 -1.85 17.53
C ARG A 147 5.45 -0.71 17.75
N ILE A 148 5.95 0.52 17.94
CA ILE A 148 5.11 1.71 18.04
C ILE A 148 4.30 1.88 16.74
N ALA A 149 4.95 1.84 15.58
CA ALA A 149 4.28 1.95 14.29
C ALA A 149 3.18 0.90 14.07
N HIS A 150 3.35 -0.30 14.64
CA HIS A 150 2.35 -1.36 14.56
C HIS A 150 1.11 -1.09 15.44
N VAL A 151 1.30 -0.62 16.68
CA VAL A 151 0.19 -0.46 17.62
C VAL A 151 -0.46 0.91 17.59
N LEU A 152 0.28 1.96 17.21
CA LEU A 152 -0.20 3.34 17.22
C LEU A 152 -1.47 3.56 16.36
N PRO A 153 -1.62 2.95 15.17
CA PRO A 153 -2.84 3.13 14.38
C PRO A 153 -4.12 2.67 15.08
N TRP A 154 -4.00 1.78 16.07
CA TRP A 154 -5.15 1.28 16.82
C TRP A 154 -5.63 2.23 17.91
N ILE A 155 -4.84 3.25 18.30
CA ILE A 155 -5.16 4.15 19.45
C ILE A 155 -6.49 4.86 19.24
N THR A 156 -6.83 5.22 18.01
CA THR A 156 -8.06 5.96 17.71
C THR A 156 -9.32 5.11 17.79
N ARG A 157 -9.19 3.77 17.74
CA ARG A 157 -10.30 2.82 17.69
C ARG A 157 -10.81 2.48 19.08
N ILE A 158 -12.07 2.77 19.32
CA ILE A 158 -12.78 2.41 20.55
C ILE A 158 -13.70 1.23 20.24
N ARG A 159 -13.34 0.06 20.73
CA ARG A 159 -14.17 -1.14 20.58
C ARG A 159 -15.43 -0.99 21.45
N ASN A 160 -16.56 -0.83 20.79
CA ASN A 160 -17.84 -0.81 21.46
C ASN A 160 -18.39 -2.23 21.61
N LYS A 161 -18.68 -2.61 22.85
CA LYS A 161 -19.43 -3.84 23.17
C LYS A 161 -20.93 -3.64 23.02
N ASN A 162 -21.37 -2.76 22.09
CA ASN A 162 -22.79 -2.59 21.93
C ASN A 162 -23.38 -3.76 21.08
N PRO A 163 -24.71 -4.06 21.18
CA PRO A 163 -25.30 -5.21 20.51
C PRO A 163 -25.13 -5.25 18.98
N LYS A 164 -24.77 -4.12 18.36
CA LYS A 164 -24.52 -4.03 16.92
C LYS A 164 -23.06 -4.28 16.55
N GLY A 165 -22.15 -4.35 17.54
CA GLY A 165 -20.74 -4.68 17.30
C GLY A 165 -19.92 -3.61 16.56
N ASP A 166 -20.48 -2.41 16.36
CA ASP A 166 -19.78 -1.34 15.66
C ASP A 166 -18.70 -0.70 16.55
N ASP A 167 -17.53 -0.50 16.00
CA ASP A 167 -16.47 0.27 16.63
C ASP A 167 -16.66 1.76 16.37
N THR A 168 -16.33 2.59 17.36
CA THR A 168 -16.22 4.04 17.20
C THR A 168 -14.77 4.46 17.15
N PHE A 169 -14.53 5.70 16.72
CA PHE A 169 -13.18 6.24 16.57
C PHE A 169 -13.10 7.61 17.23
N ASN A 170 -11.95 7.90 17.83
CA ASN A 170 -11.65 9.20 18.44
C ASN A 170 -10.16 9.51 18.24
N SER A 171 -9.88 10.40 17.31
CA SER A 171 -8.51 10.82 16.98
C SER A 171 -7.87 11.73 18.01
N GLU A 172 -8.64 12.35 18.91
CA GLU A 172 -8.09 13.16 20.03
C GLU A 172 -7.25 12.32 21.01
N LEU A 173 -7.40 11.00 20.99
CA LEU A 173 -6.57 10.09 21.76
C LEU A 173 -5.08 10.19 21.38
N LEU A 174 -4.77 10.66 20.17
CA LEU A 174 -3.39 10.95 19.75
C LEU A 174 -2.78 12.14 20.52
N LEU A 175 -3.60 13.04 21.04
CA LEU A 175 -3.17 14.19 21.84
C LEU A 175 -2.98 13.87 23.33
N LYS A 176 -3.38 12.67 23.77
CA LYS A 176 -3.38 12.29 25.20
C LYS A 176 -1.99 12.35 25.85
N ARG A 177 -0.95 12.07 25.06
CA ARG A 177 0.44 12.10 25.48
C ARG A 177 1.26 12.95 24.53
N ASP A 178 2.00 13.91 25.04
CA ASP A 178 2.86 14.80 24.25
C ASP A 178 3.83 14.03 23.35
N ILE A 179 4.42 12.96 23.85
CA ILE A 179 5.39 12.13 23.14
C ILE A 179 4.78 11.49 21.89
N THR A 180 3.46 11.27 21.86
CA THR A 180 2.77 10.64 20.72
C THR A 180 2.96 11.46 19.44
N LEU A 181 2.70 12.76 19.47
CA LEU A 181 2.85 13.63 18.31
C LEU A 181 4.29 14.13 18.12
N LYS A 182 5.06 14.29 19.20
CA LYS A 182 6.46 14.76 19.10
C LYS A 182 7.39 13.73 18.49
N GLU A 183 7.21 12.46 18.84
CA GLU A 183 8.15 11.39 18.47
C GLU A 183 7.46 10.19 17.79
N HIS A 184 6.44 9.63 18.43
CA HIS A 184 5.90 8.32 18.03
C HIS A 184 5.16 8.34 16.71
N ILE A 185 4.50 9.44 16.35
CA ILE A 185 3.79 9.55 15.09
C ILE A 185 4.70 9.39 13.86
N TRP A 186 5.95 9.84 13.98
CA TRP A 186 6.92 9.77 12.90
C TRP A 186 7.35 8.33 12.57
N THR A 187 7.21 7.40 13.51
CA THR A 187 7.48 5.98 13.27
C THR A 187 6.58 5.40 12.18
N LEU A 188 5.37 5.97 11.97
CA LEU A 188 4.46 5.55 10.91
C LEU A 188 5.00 5.87 9.51
N PHE A 189 5.88 6.87 9.40
CA PHE A 189 6.52 7.25 8.16
C PHE A 189 7.83 6.47 7.90
N GLU A 190 8.29 5.71 8.88
CA GLU A 190 9.56 4.99 8.85
C GLU A 190 9.41 3.48 8.80
N HIS A 191 8.31 2.95 9.33
CA HIS A 191 8.08 1.51 9.48
C HIS A 191 6.76 1.10 8.85
N GLU A 192 6.71 -0.13 8.33
CA GLU A 192 5.45 -0.72 7.86
C GLU A 192 4.43 -0.82 8.97
N SER A 193 3.19 -0.48 8.66
CA SER A 193 2.08 -0.50 9.61
C SER A 193 0.75 -0.80 8.89
N ILE A 194 -0.29 -0.98 9.67
CA ILE A 194 -1.66 -1.17 9.17
C ILE A 194 -2.44 0.14 9.11
N ILE A 195 -1.73 1.29 9.03
CA ILE A 195 -2.35 2.61 9.08
C ILE A 195 -3.46 2.77 8.04
N GLY A 196 -3.25 2.27 6.80
CA GLY A 196 -4.25 2.34 5.73
C GLY A 196 -5.55 1.64 6.10
N TYR A 197 -5.46 0.44 6.65
CA TYR A 197 -6.63 -0.32 7.08
C TYR A 197 -7.40 0.39 8.21
N GLN A 198 -6.70 0.92 9.23
CA GLN A 198 -7.36 1.63 10.34
C GLN A 198 -7.99 2.93 9.87
N ASP A 199 -7.33 3.63 8.98
CA ASP A 199 -7.83 4.86 8.35
C ASP A 199 -9.14 4.60 7.58
N ASP A 200 -9.17 3.54 6.77
CA ASP A 200 -10.37 3.13 6.03
C ASP A 200 -11.51 2.70 6.97
N CYS A 201 -11.21 2.00 8.07
CA CYS A 201 -12.21 1.67 9.08
C CYS A 201 -12.85 2.91 9.70
N ALA A 202 -12.05 3.93 10.06
CA ALA A 202 -12.54 5.18 10.63
C ALA A 202 -13.37 5.98 9.62
N LYS A 203 -12.90 6.10 8.36
CA LYS A 203 -13.65 6.73 7.27
C LYS A 203 -14.99 6.05 7.01
N ASN A 204 -15.03 4.72 7.05
CA ASN A 204 -16.28 3.96 6.91
C ASN A 204 -17.23 4.18 8.08
N ALA A 205 -16.73 4.30 9.32
CA ALA A 205 -17.55 4.65 10.48
C ALA A 205 -18.17 6.05 10.31
N TYR A 206 -17.41 7.03 9.82
CA TYR A 206 -17.93 8.36 9.50
C TYR A 206 -19.00 8.31 8.40
N LYS A 207 -18.73 7.63 7.28
CA LYS A 207 -19.71 7.47 6.18
C LYS A 207 -21.02 6.83 6.63
N LYS A 208 -20.96 5.92 7.60
CA LYS A 208 -22.13 5.27 8.19
C LYS A 208 -22.81 6.11 9.28
N GLY A 209 -22.32 7.31 9.60
CA GLY A 209 -22.84 8.18 10.65
C GLY A 209 -22.62 7.65 12.08
N ILE A 210 -21.65 6.74 12.27
CA ILE A 210 -21.26 6.21 13.59
C ILE A 210 -20.45 7.27 14.34
N THR A 211 -19.62 8.05 13.63
CA THR A 211 -18.93 9.22 14.16
C THR A 211 -19.45 10.49 13.53
N THR A 212 -19.43 11.61 14.25
CA THR A 212 -19.94 12.90 13.79
C THR A 212 -18.99 13.64 12.84
N ARG A 213 -17.72 13.25 12.84
CA ARG A 213 -16.68 13.74 11.94
C ARG A 213 -15.77 12.60 11.50
N ASP A 214 -14.95 12.86 10.50
CA ASP A 214 -13.91 11.91 10.08
C ASP A 214 -12.80 11.85 11.14
N GLU A 215 -12.76 10.74 11.86
CA GLU A 215 -11.78 10.41 12.91
C GLU A 215 -10.62 9.56 12.37
N SER A 216 -10.47 9.48 11.05
CA SER A 216 -9.32 8.81 10.43
C SER A 216 -8.01 9.49 10.82
N ILE A 217 -6.93 8.73 10.86
CA ILE A 217 -5.60 9.26 11.17
C ILE A 217 -5.20 10.32 10.14
N SER A 218 -5.49 10.08 8.86
CA SER A 218 -5.19 11.05 7.80
C SER A 218 -5.90 12.39 8.02
N ALA A 219 -7.19 12.38 8.38
CA ALA A 219 -7.94 13.59 8.68
C ALA A 219 -7.45 14.26 9.98
N ALA A 220 -7.09 13.45 10.99
CA ALA A 220 -6.54 13.96 12.25
C ALA A 220 -5.20 14.66 12.05
N LEU A 221 -4.25 14.05 11.36
CA LEU A 221 -2.93 14.64 11.12
C LEU A 221 -3.04 15.93 10.30
N TYR A 222 -3.97 15.98 9.34
CA TYR A 222 -4.27 17.22 8.61
C TYR A 222 -4.73 18.33 9.57
N ARG A 223 -5.74 18.06 10.41
CA ARG A 223 -6.22 19.04 11.41
C ARG A 223 -5.10 19.49 12.34
N PHE A 224 -4.35 18.52 12.90
CA PHE A 224 -3.25 18.82 13.82
C PHE A 224 -2.13 19.64 13.19
N SER A 225 -1.93 19.53 11.87
CA SER A 225 -0.98 20.39 11.16
C SER A 225 -1.50 21.81 10.97
N LEU A 226 -2.82 22.01 10.89
CA LEU A 226 -3.44 23.35 10.80
C LEU A 226 -3.53 24.02 12.18
N ASP A 227 -3.78 23.23 13.22
CA ASP A 227 -3.93 23.69 14.60
C ASP A 227 -2.57 23.93 15.30
N GLY A 228 -1.44 23.62 14.62
CA GLY A 228 -0.09 23.83 15.14
C GLY A 228 0.39 22.76 16.12
N HIS A 229 -0.32 21.64 16.26
CA HIS A 229 0.12 20.49 17.04
C HIS A 229 1.23 19.68 16.34
N LEU A 230 1.29 19.74 15.00
CA LEU A 230 2.33 19.14 14.17
C LEU A 230 2.95 20.19 13.26
N ASP A 231 4.25 20.11 13.06
CA ASP A 231 4.94 20.90 12.04
C ASP A 231 4.47 20.44 10.65
N ARG A 232 3.83 21.36 9.93
CA ARG A 232 3.22 21.07 8.65
C ARG A 232 4.24 20.80 7.55
N GLU A 233 5.35 21.55 7.54
CA GLU A 233 6.42 21.34 6.56
C GLU A 233 7.08 19.99 6.78
N GLN A 234 7.38 19.64 8.04
CA GLN A 234 7.90 18.33 8.38
C GLN A 234 6.96 17.21 7.96
N LEU A 235 5.65 17.39 8.14
CA LEU A 235 4.64 16.39 7.77
C LEU A 235 4.59 16.14 6.26
N LEU A 236 4.64 17.21 5.46
CA LEU A 236 4.69 17.12 4.00
C LEU A 236 5.97 16.41 3.53
N ARG A 237 7.14 16.82 4.05
CA ARG A 237 8.43 16.21 3.71
C ARG A 237 8.51 14.75 4.15
N ALA A 238 8.05 14.42 5.35
CA ALA A 238 8.01 13.04 5.83
C ALA A 238 7.12 12.17 4.93
N THR A 239 5.98 12.70 4.46
CA THR A 239 5.11 11.99 3.52
C THR A 239 5.83 11.70 2.20
N LEU A 240 6.50 12.68 1.60
CA LEU A 240 7.26 12.50 0.36
C LEU A 240 8.41 11.49 0.55
N ALA A 241 9.11 11.53 1.67
CA ALA A 241 10.21 10.62 1.97
C ALA A 241 9.77 9.13 1.99
N THR A 242 8.49 8.85 2.27
CA THR A 242 7.97 7.47 2.26
C THR A 242 8.02 6.81 0.88
N PHE A 243 8.01 7.58 -0.22
CA PHE A 243 8.03 7.03 -1.58
C PHE A 243 9.41 6.46 -1.99
N HIS A 244 10.45 6.74 -1.22
CA HIS A 244 11.78 6.15 -1.37
C HIS A 244 12.00 4.93 -0.46
N ARG A 245 11.00 4.59 0.37
CA ARG A 245 11.05 3.42 1.23
C ARG A 245 10.44 2.20 0.53
N SER A 246 10.90 1.02 0.89
CA SER A 246 10.38 -0.25 0.35
C SER A 246 9.07 -0.68 1.03
N PHE A 247 8.13 0.26 1.16
CA PHE A 247 6.81 -0.06 1.70
C PHE A 247 5.98 -0.87 0.71
N LYS A 248 5.07 -1.70 1.22
CA LYS A 248 4.10 -2.41 0.39
C LYS A 248 3.22 -1.42 -0.39
N LYS A 249 2.73 -1.89 -1.55
CA LYS A 249 1.91 -1.09 -2.49
C LYS A 249 0.76 -0.35 -1.80
N ASP A 250 0.05 -1.02 -0.89
CA ASP A 250 -1.12 -0.44 -0.21
C ASP A 250 -0.73 0.72 0.70
N MET A 251 0.38 0.59 1.44
CA MET A 251 0.90 1.63 2.30
C MET A 251 1.44 2.81 1.49
N ALA A 252 2.20 2.56 0.42
CA ALA A 252 2.65 3.60 -0.50
C ALA A 252 1.45 4.33 -1.14
N GLY A 253 0.40 3.58 -1.52
CA GLY A 253 -0.84 4.14 -2.03
C GLY A 253 -1.62 4.97 -0.99
N TRP A 254 -1.55 4.59 0.29
CA TRP A 254 -2.14 5.37 1.37
C TRP A 254 -1.40 6.71 1.55
N PHE A 255 -0.07 6.71 1.59
CA PHE A 255 0.71 7.95 1.71
C PHE A 255 0.48 8.90 0.53
N ALA A 256 0.30 8.37 -0.67
CA ALA A 256 -0.01 9.19 -1.84
C ALA A 256 -1.35 9.92 -1.66
N ARG A 257 -2.41 9.22 -1.22
CA ARG A 257 -3.71 9.83 -0.89
C ARG A 257 -3.62 10.76 0.32
N PHE A 258 -2.76 10.43 1.29
CA PHE A 258 -2.55 11.28 2.45
C PHE A 258 -1.94 12.63 2.05
N PHE A 259 -0.98 12.65 1.12
CA PHE A 259 -0.43 13.89 0.58
C PHE A 259 -1.54 14.78 -0.04
N GLU A 260 -2.48 14.18 -0.79
CA GLU A 260 -3.65 14.91 -1.29
C GLU A 260 -4.55 15.43 -0.14
N THR A 261 -4.75 14.61 0.90
CA THR A 261 -5.55 14.99 2.09
C THR A 261 -4.96 16.19 2.81
N LEU A 262 -3.63 16.34 2.81
CA LEU A 262 -2.94 17.50 3.39
C LEU A 262 -3.22 18.82 2.62
N GLN A 263 -3.76 18.73 1.40
CA GLN A 263 -4.12 19.90 0.57
C GLN A 263 -2.98 20.94 0.52
N PRO A 264 -1.80 20.58 0.02
CA PRO A 264 -0.69 21.52 0.00
C PRO A 264 -1.01 22.74 -0.86
N THR A 265 -0.64 23.91 -0.38
CA THR A 265 -0.77 25.18 -1.11
C THR A 265 0.23 25.26 -2.26
N ALA A 266 -0.01 26.15 -3.23
CA ALA A 266 0.92 26.37 -4.33
C ALA A 266 2.33 26.72 -3.83
N GLY A 267 2.45 27.57 -2.79
CA GLY A 267 3.75 27.92 -2.19
C GLY A 267 4.46 26.73 -1.56
N GLU A 268 3.73 25.83 -0.85
CA GLU A 268 4.28 24.60 -0.30
C GLU A 268 4.74 23.66 -1.43
N LEU A 269 3.94 23.49 -2.48
CA LEU A 269 4.31 22.68 -3.63
C LEU A 269 5.55 23.22 -4.35
N LEU A 270 5.67 24.54 -4.54
CA LEU A 270 6.86 25.17 -5.11
C LEU A 270 8.10 24.95 -4.24
N SER A 271 7.97 24.97 -2.91
CA SER A 271 9.09 24.69 -2.01
C SER A 271 9.52 23.23 -2.01
N LEU A 272 8.61 22.30 -2.34
CA LEU A 272 8.79 20.85 -2.30
C LEU A 272 8.93 20.20 -3.68
N GLN A 273 8.97 20.99 -4.77
CA GLN A 273 8.91 20.46 -6.13
C GLN A 273 10.06 19.52 -6.47
N GLU A 274 11.23 19.70 -5.86
CA GLU A 274 12.38 18.80 -6.03
C GLU A 274 12.09 17.42 -5.42
N GLU A 275 11.63 17.39 -4.16
CA GLU A 275 11.26 16.15 -3.48
C GLU A 275 10.08 15.45 -4.18
N ILE A 276 9.12 16.23 -4.70
CA ILE A 276 8.02 15.70 -5.50
C ILE A 276 8.55 15.05 -6.77
N MET A 277 9.46 15.69 -7.50
CA MET A 277 10.06 15.13 -8.72
C MET A 277 10.94 13.90 -8.43
N GLN A 278 11.57 13.83 -7.26
CA GLN A 278 12.32 12.63 -6.85
C GLN A 278 11.40 11.39 -6.77
N THR A 279 10.11 11.55 -6.49
CA THR A 279 9.16 10.44 -6.43
C THR A 279 8.95 9.73 -7.78
N PHE A 280 9.40 10.30 -8.90
CA PHE A 280 9.31 9.68 -10.23
C PHE A 280 10.09 8.36 -10.33
N THR A 281 11.01 8.12 -9.43
CA THR A 281 11.74 6.84 -9.30
C THR A 281 10.96 5.76 -8.56
N SER A 282 9.77 6.09 -8.03
CA SER A 282 8.93 5.11 -7.33
C SER A 282 8.50 3.97 -8.26
N SER A 283 8.57 2.74 -7.76
CA SER A 283 8.09 1.55 -8.48
C SER A 283 6.56 1.49 -8.61
N TYR A 284 5.83 2.34 -7.88
CA TYR A 284 4.37 2.36 -7.87
C TYR A 284 3.80 3.52 -8.66
N THR A 285 2.90 3.24 -9.59
CA THR A 285 2.30 4.24 -10.47
C THR A 285 1.38 5.22 -9.76
N LYS A 286 0.71 4.82 -8.68
CA LYS A 286 -0.23 5.68 -7.97
C LYS A 286 0.44 6.89 -7.32
N PRO A 287 1.53 6.76 -6.54
CA PRO A 287 2.30 7.91 -6.05
C PRO A 287 2.74 8.84 -7.18
N VAL A 288 3.33 8.30 -8.24
CA VAL A 288 3.80 9.10 -9.39
C VAL A 288 2.66 9.90 -10.02
N ASN A 289 1.49 9.29 -10.23
CA ASN A 289 0.34 9.97 -10.82
C ASN A 289 -0.15 11.14 -9.93
N ILE A 290 -0.25 10.91 -8.63
CA ILE A 290 -0.68 11.97 -7.69
C ILE A 290 0.34 13.10 -7.70
N MET A 291 1.62 12.82 -7.63
CA MET A 291 2.67 13.83 -7.65
C MET A 291 2.71 14.61 -8.96
N LEU A 292 2.49 13.95 -10.10
CA LEU A 292 2.34 14.64 -11.39
C LEU A 292 1.14 15.59 -11.41
N GLN A 293 0.01 15.25 -10.78
CA GLN A 293 -1.14 16.16 -10.68
C GLN A 293 -0.81 17.36 -9.80
N GLN A 294 -0.07 17.17 -8.70
CA GLN A 294 0.38 18.29 -7.86
C GLN A 294 1.30 19.23 -8.65
N LEU A 295 2.28 18.71 -9.39
CA LEU A 295 3.14 19.54 -10.24
C LEU A 295 2.36 20.24 -11.35
N LYS A 296 1.35 19.57 -11.93
CA LYS A 296 0.47 20.18 -12.93
C LYS A 296 -0.28 21.40 -12.39
N SER A 297 -0.65 21.37 -11.10
CA SER A 297 -1.38 22.50 -10.49
C SER A 297 -0.54 23.76 -10.35
N ILE A 298 0.80 23.62 -10.29
CA ILE A 298 1.75 24.74 -10.12
C ILE A 298 2.62 25.00 -11.36
N ALA A 299 2.38 24.30 -12.46
CA ALA A 299 3.26 24.37 -13.64
C ALA A 299 3.22 25.74 -14.35
N ASP A 300 2.26 26.58 -14.03
CA ASP A 300 2.09 27.98 -14.49
C ASP A 300 2.44 29.02 -13.42
N GLU A 301 2.89 28.59 -12.24
CA GLU A 301 3.30 29.50 -11.18
C GLU A 301 4.74 30.00 -11.36
N GLU A 302 5.01 31.24 -10.98
CA GLU A 302 6.36 31.78 -10.93
C GLU A 302 7.23 30.97 -9.94
N GLY A 303 8.40 30.52 -10.38
CA GLY A 303 9.31 29.68 -9.59
C GLY A 303 9.17 28.18 -9.84
N PHE A 304 8.29 27.75 -10.75
CA PHE A 304 8.27 26.35 -11.18
C PHE A 304 9.58 25.98 -11.88
N ARG A 305 10.21 24.89 -11.46
CA ARG A 305 11.50 24.39 -12.00
C ARG A 305 11.30 23.62 -13.31
N TYR A 306 10.83 24.30 -14.34
CA TYR A 306 10.45 23.67 -15.62
C TYR A 306 11.57 22.92 -16.31
N GLN A 307 12.82 23.39 -16.24
CA GLN A 307 13.98 22.71 -16.84
C GLN A 307 14.23 21.36 -16.17
N GLU A 308 14.27 21.34 -14.83
CA GLU A 308 14.43 20.13 -14.05
C GLU A 308 13.26 19.15 -14.28
N PHE A 309 12.03 19.67 -14.38
CA PHE A 309 10.87 18.83 -14.68
C PHE A 309 10.99 18.15 -16.05
N ILE A 310 11.39 18.87 -17.11
CA ILE A 310 11.57 18.29 -18.45
C ILE A 310 12.63 17.18 -18.44
N GLU A 311 13.75 17.41 -17.76
CA GLU A 311 14.81 16.41 -17.63
C GLU A 311 14.34 15.16 -16.89
N ARG A 312 13.71 15.31 -15.74
CA ARG A 312 13.25 14.20 -14.92
C ARG A 312 12.05 13.45 -15.52
N ALA A 313 11.19 14.14 -16.27
CA ALA A 313 10.05 13.53 -16.95
C ALA A 313 10.47 12.45 -17.98
N THR A 314 11.69 12.52 -18.51
CA THR A 314 12.21 11.53 -19.46
C THR A 314 12.18 10.11 -18.90
N THR A 315 12.43 9.94 -17.60
CA THR A 315 12.42 8.62 -16.94
C THR A 315 11.04 7.98 -16.93
N LEU A 316 9.98 8.79 -16.99
CA LEU A 316 8.60 8.33 -16.95
C LEU A 316 8.08 7.82 -18.31
N PHE A 317 8.72 8.22 -19.42
CA PHE A 317 8.23 7.82 -20.74
C PHE A 317 8.31 6.31 -21.00
N PHE A 318 9.23 5.61 -20.35
CA PHE A 318 9.43 4.17 -20.53
C PHE A 318 8.42 3.32 -19.77
N SER A 319 8.17 3.64 -18.50
CA SER A 319 7.46 2.78 -17.56
C SER A 319 6.04 3.24 -17.22
N SER A 320 5.70 4.51 -17.50
CA SER A 320 4.45 5.07 -17.01
C SER A 320 3.23 4.72 -17.87
N PRO A 321 2.05 4.60 -17.25
CA PRO A 321 0.80 4.39 -17.95
C PRO A 321 0.37 5.64 -18.73
N LYS A 322 -0.55 5.45 -19.67
CA LYS A 322 -1.05 6.50 -20.60
C LYS A 322 -1.47 7.78 -19.87
N ASN A 323 -2.17 7.66 -18.74
CA ASN A 323 -2.67 8.82 -18.00
C ASN A 323 -1.54 9.71 -17.46
N SER A 324 -0.45 9.12 -16.96
CA SER A 324 0.73 9.87 -16.51
C SER A 324 1.36 10.64 -17.66
N LEU A 325 1.48 9.98 -18.84
CA LEU A 325 2.05 10.60 -20.05
C LEU A 325 1.19 11.76 -20.55
N LEU A 326 -0.14 11.65 -20.44
CA LEU A 326 -1.06 12.75 -20.77
C LEU A 326 -0.94 13.91 -19.77
N THR A 327 -0.65 13.64 -18.50
CA THR A 327 -0.40 14.69 -17.51
C THR A 327 0.90 15.44 -17.82
N ILE A 328 1.99 14.70 -18.15
CA ILE A 328 3.26 15.30 -18.56
C ILE A 328 3.05 16.18 -19.80
N TYR A 329 2.32 15.67 -20.81
CA TYR A 329 1.96 16.45 -22.00
C TYR A 329 1.26 17.78 -21.61
N SER A 330 0.29 17.73 -20.72
CA SER A 330 -0.42 18.92 -20.26
C SER A 330 0.48 19.91 -19.49
N ILE A 331 1.46 19.43 -18.74
CA ILE A 331 2.46 20.27 -18.07
C ILE A 331 3.36 20.93 -19.14
N PHE A 332 3.80 20.20 -20.14
CA PHE A 332 4.59 20.77 -21.25
C PHE A 332 3.85 21.87 -22.00
N GLU A 333 2.52 21.72 -22.22
CA GLU A 333 1.71 22.79 -22.83
C GLU A 333 1.71 24.08 -21.98
N LYS A 334 1.64 23.93 -20.64
CA LYS A 334 1.73 25.07 -19.72
C LYS A 334 3.13 25.71 -19.77
N ILE A 335 4.18 24.88 -19.74
CA ILE A 335 5.58 25.35 -19.81
C ILE A 335 5.81 26.17 -21.09
N VAL A 336 5.48 25.62 -22.26
CA VAL A 336 5.76 26.31 -23.54
C VAL A 336 4.92 27.57 -23.76
N ALA A 337 3.78 27.67 -23.07
CA ALA A 337 2.95 28.87 -23.10
C ALA A 337 3.60 30.07 -22.37
N GLN A 338 4.33 29.81 -21.28
CA GLN A 338 5.01 30.83 -20.48
C GLN A 338 6.49 31.00 -20.83
N HIS A 339 7.13 29.90 -21.27
CA HIS A 339 8.55 29.80 -21.58
C HIS A 339 8.74 29.35 -23.02
N PRO A 340 8.59 30.26 -24.02
CA PRO A 340 8.71 29.92 -25.43
C PRO A 340 10.06 29.32 -25.82
N GLU A 341 11.12 29.61 -25.06
CA GLU A 341 12.47 29.06 -25.23
C GLU A 341 12.52 27.54 -24.96
N MET A 342 11.54 26.99 -24.24
CA MET A 342 11.47 25.58 -23.91
C MET A 342 10.69 24.75 -24.95
N LYS A 343 10.24 25.36 -26.05
CA LYS A 343 9.51 24.66 -27.12
C LYS A 343 10.32 23.49 -27.69
N GLU A 344 11.57 23.75 -28.07
CA GLU A 344 12.43 22.72 -28.66
C GLU A 344 12.78 21.59 -27.68
N PRO A 345 13.23 21.87 -26.45
CA PRO A 345 13.44 20.83 -25.43
C PRO A 345 12.21 19.95 -25.17
N CYS A 346 11.02 20.56 -25.07
CA CYS A 346 9.77 19.83 -24.91
C CYS A 346 9.44 18.94 -26.13
N CYS A 347 9.62 19.47 -27.35
CA CYS A 347 9.42 18.70 -28.59
C CYS A 347 10.35 17.48 -28.67
N ILE A 348 11.63 17.67 -28.38
CA ILE A 348 12.64 16.58 -28.36
C ILE A 348 12.29 15.52 -27.33
N THR A 349 11.91 15.95 -26.12
CA THR A 349 11.53 15.03 -25.05
C THR A 349 10.28 14.22 -25.44
N LEU A 350 9.28 14.85 -26.06
CA LEU A 350 8.06 14.16 -26.49
C LEU A 350 8.27 13.15 -27.65
N CYS A 351 9.37 13.24 -28.38
CA CYS A 351 9.71 12.25 -29.42
C CYS A 351 9.83 10.83 -28.83
N GLN A 352 10.15 10.69 -27.55
CA GLN A 352 10.18 9.38 -26.87
C GLN A 352 8.82 8.67 -26.88
N LEU A 353 7.69 9.41 -27.03
CA LEU A 353 6.36 8.81 -27.14
C LEU A 353 6.17 8.02 -28.45
N PHE A 354 6.99 8.24 -29.47
CA PHE A 354 6.95 7.46 -30.69
C PHE A 354 7.38 6.00 -30.50
N LEU A 355 8.09 5.69 -29.41
CA LEU A 355 8.40 4.30 -29.01
C LEU A 355 7.18 3.56 -28.45
N LYS A 356 6.12 4.26 -28.06
CA LYS A 356 4.90 3.64 -27.56
C LYS A 356 4.04 3.13 -28.72
N LYS A 357 3.60 1.89 -28.65
CA LYS A 357 2.68 1.29 -29.63
C LYS A 357 1.21 1.73 -29.37
N ASP A 358 1.02 3.03 -29.15
CA ASP A 358 -0.28 3.68 -28.97
C ASP A 358 -0.38 4.87 -29.93
N GLU A 359 -1.13 4.68 -31.00
CA GLU A 359 -1.28 5.69 -32.06
C GLU A 359 -1.83 7.01 -31.54
N SER A 360 -2.72 6.98 -30.51
CA SER A 360 -3.31 8.19 -29.95
C SER A 360 -2.28 9.02 -29.15
N LEU A 361 -1.33 8.38 -28.47
CA LEU A 361 -0.22 9.06 -27.81
C LEU A 361 0.75 9.64 -28.82
N GLN A 362 1.12 8.85 -29.84
CA GLN A 362 2.00 9.34 -30.90
C GLN A 362 1.37 10.53 -31.65
N LYS A 363 0.07 10.48 -31.97
CA LYS A 363 -0.63 11.63 -32.57
C LYS A 363 -0.61 12.88 -31.70
N LYS A 364 -0.76 12.72 -30.37
CA LYS A 364 -0.66 13.87 -29.45
C LYS A 364 0.74 14.48 -29.46
N ALA A 365 1.80 13.67 -29.42
CA ALA A 365 3.17 14.14 -29.55
C ALA A 365 3.40 14.85 -30.89
N ALA A 366 2.96 14.26 -32.00
CA ALA A 366 3.10 14.84 -33.30
C ALA A 366 2.35 16.18 -33.44
N ASN A 367 1.14 16.28 -32.89
CA ASN A 367 0.39 17.54 -32.87
C ASN A 367 1.08 18.63 -32.04
N PHE A 368 1.68 18.26 -30.92
CA PHE A 368 2.47 19.19 -30.11
C PHE A 368 3.69 19.70 -30.90
N ILE A 369 4.43 18.77 -31.52
CA ILE A 369 5.61 19.10 -32.32
C ILE A 369 5.23 19.94 -33.53
N SER A 370 4.13 19.60 -34.22
CA SER A 370 3.63 20.39 -35.35
C SER A 370 3.22 21.80 -34.93
N LYS A 371 2.73 22.00 -33.72
CA LYS A 371 2.26 23.29 -33.21
C LYS A 371 3.40 24.18 -32.68
N TYR A 372 4.37 23.60 -32.01
CA TYR A 372 5.38 24.32 -31.23
C TYR A 372 6.81 24.14 -31.76
N GLY A 373 7.09 23.10 -32.54
CA GLY A 373 8.41 22.80 -33.07
C GLY A 373 8.80 23.75 -34.22
N ASP A 374 10.10 23.97 -34.35
CA ASP A 374 10.67 24.70 -35.47
C ASP A 374 11.13 23.69 -36.53
N ALA A 375 10.46 23.72 -37.69
CA ALA A 375 10.80 22.84 -38.79
C ALA A 375 12.18 23.11 -39.40
N SER A 376 12.82 24.23 -39.11
CA SER A 376 14.19 24.56 -39.54
C SER A 376 15.26 24.06 -38.54
N SER A 377 14.88 23.61 -37.34
CA SER A 377 15.82 23.07 -36.37
C SER A 377 16.41 21.73 -36.81
N SER A 378 17.72 21.70 -37.07
CA SER A 378 18.44 20.48 -37.47
C SER A 378 18.37 19.41 -36.35
N ASN A 379 18.47 19.82 -35.08
CA ASN A 379 18.41 18.93 -33.93
C ASN A 379 17.06 18.22 -33.82
N LEU A 380 15.94 18.95 -34.01
CA LEU A 380 14.60 18.38 -33.99
C LEU A 380 14.38 17.46 -35.20
N GLN A 381 14.86 17.85 -36.41
CA GLN A 381 14.77 17.03 -37.61
C GLN A 381 15.53 15.70 -37.47
N GLU A 382 16.77 15.74 -36.97
CA GLU A 382 17.59 14.54 -36.72
C GLU A 382 16.93 13.62 -35.67
N THR A 383 16.39 14.21 -34.60
CA THR A 383 15.65 13.45 -33.57
C THR A 383 14.43 12.78 -34.19
N LEU A 384 13.59 13.50 -34.93
CA LEU A 384 12.42 12.95 -35.59
C LEU A 384 12.76 11.84 -36.60
N GLN A 385 13.86 12.00 -37.35
CA GLN A 385 14.34 10.98 -38.28
C GLN A 385 14.73 9.69 -37.52
N SER A 386 15.35 9.78 -36.38
CA SER A 386 15.73 8.61 -35.59
C SER A 386 14.52 7.79 -35.10
N TYR A 387 13.40 8.44 -34.80
CA TYR A 387 12.15 7.78 -34.38
C TYR A 387 11.20 7.41 -35.55
N GLN A 388 11.50 7.82 -36.77
CA GLN A 388 10.60 7.60 -37.92
C GLN A 388 10.18 6.12 -38.13
N PRO A 389 11.06 5.12 -37.96
CA PRO A 389 10.67 3.71 -38.08
C PRO A 389 9.61 3.23 -37.12
N GLU A 390 9.50 3.88 -35.96
CA GLU A 390 8.56 3.52 -34.89
C GLU A 390 7.22 4.29 -34.98
N MET A 391 7.14 5.27 -35.88
CA MET A 391 5.95 6.09 -36.05
C MET A 391 4.89 5.41 -36.90
N PHE A 392 3.63 5.51 -36.48
CA PHE A 392 2.50 5.15 -37.33
C PHE A 392 2.43 6.04 -38.58
N GLN A 393 1.94 5.50 -39.69
CA GLN A 393 1.87 6.22 -40.95
C GLN A 393 1.06 7.53 -40.88
N SER A 394 -0.03 7.53 -40.09
CA SER A 394 -0.83 8.71 -39.77
C SER A 394 -0.07 9.81 -39.02
N VAL A 395 0.90 9.42 -38.18
CA VAL A 395 1.77 10.31 -37.41
C VAL A 395 2.83 10.95 -38.32
N GLN A 396 3.42 10.15 -39.20
CA GLN A 396 4.38 10.65 -40.21
C GLN A 396 3.75 11.70 -41.12
N ALA A 397 2.46 11.56 -41.44
CA ALA A 397 1.72 12.55 -42.25
C ALA A 397 1.59 13.90 -41.53
N ILE A 398 1.37 13.91 -40.19
CA ILE A 398 1.30 15.15 -39.40
C ILE A 398 2.65 15.90 -39.39
N LEU A 399 3.76 15.15 -39.38
CA LEU A 399 5.12 15.69 -39.29
C LEU A 399 5.80 15.84 -40.68
N ALA A 400 5.03 15.83 -41.76
CA ALA A 400 5.59 15.88 -43.11
C ALA A 400 6.43 17.16 -43.39
N SER A 401 6.08 18.28 -42.75
CA SER A 401 6.82 19.55 -42.86
C SER A 401 8.19 19.56 -42.22
N PHE A 402 8.48 18.58 -41.35
CA PHE A 402 9.76 18.44 -40.66
C PHE A 402 10.74 17.50 -41.38
N LYS A 403 10.36 16.95 -42.52
CA LYS A 403 11.30 16.16 -43.33
C LYS A 403 12.34 17.08 -43.98
N PRO A 404 13.65 16.77 -43.90
CA PRO A 404 14.64 17.53 -44.61
C PRO A 404 14.27 17.56 -46.10
N GLN A 405 14.22 18.76 -46.67
CA GLN A 405 14.04 18.91 -48.10
C GLN A 405 15.25 18.24 -48.77
N SER A 406 15.03 17.14 -49.43
CA SER A 406 16.02 16.60 -50.34
C SER A 406 16.30 17.70 -51.35
N ILE A 407 17.53 18.20 -51.38
CA ILE A 407 18.02 19.05 -52.46
C ILE A 407 18.06 18.12 -53.66
N ASP A 408 16.94 18.05 -54.38
CA ASP A 408 16.95 17.47 -55.71
C ASP A 408 17.84 18.32 -56.60
N SER A 409 19.00 17.79 -56.87
CA SER A 409 19.91 18.25 -57.91
C SER A 409 19.14 18.45 -59.17
N GLN A 410 19.11 19.71 -59.61
CA GLN A 410 18.70 20.08 -60.98
C GLN A 410 19.43 19.24 -62.00
N SER A 411 18.68 18.81 -62.92
CA SER A 411 18.93 18.98 -64.37
C SER A 411 18.62 17.72 -65.17
N THR A 412 17.81 17.91 -66.06
CA THR A 412 17.84 17.83 -67.53
C THR A 412 16.63 17.08 -68.01
N GLU A 413 15.74 17.88 -68.60
CA GLU A 413 14.94 17.46 -69.71
C GLU A 413 15.85 17.30 -70.94
N PRO A 414 15.44 16.76 -72.12
CA PRO A 414 14.11 16.37 -72.51
C PRO A 414 14.07 15.15 -73.53
N HIS A 415 12.89 14.90 -74.00
CA HIS A 415 12.44 14.36 -75.30
C HIS A 415 11.88 12.95 -75.44
N LEU A 416 10.56 13.01 -75.75
CA LEU A 416 9.86 12.35 -76.90
C LEU A 416 9.77 10.81 -76.88
N ALA A 417 8.65 10.26 -76.82
CA ALA A 417 7.61 10.03 -77.80
C ALA A 417 6.71 8.85 -77.38
N LYS A 418 5.44 9.10 -77.39
CA LYS A 418 4.36 8.45 -78.21
C LYS A 418 4.06 6.97 -77.99
N GLU A 419 2.77 6.83 -77.71
CA GLU A 419 1.82 5.85 -78.31
C GLU A 419 1.90 4.41 -77.80
N ALA A 420 0.86 3.70 -77.54
CA ALA A 420 -0.59 3.80 -77.65
C ALA A 420 -1.21 2.50 -77.17
N ASN A 421 -2.51 2.57 -76.92
CA ASN A 421 -3.51 1.49 -76.93
C ASN A 421 -3.57 0.55 -75.71
N ALA A 422 -4.62 0.64 -74.96
CA ALA A 422 -6.04 0.33 -75.16
C ALA A 422 -6.34 -1.17 -75.07
N THR A 423 -7.27 -1.41 -74.30
CA THR A 423 -8.42 -2.33 -74.20
C THR A 423 -8.47 -3.04 -72.87
N ASP A 424 -9.43 -2.84 -72.14
CA ASP A 424 -10.89 -3.05 -72.10
C ASP A 424 -11.28 -4.36 -71.45
N THR A 425 -12.43 -4.25 -70.81
CA THR A 425 -13.30 -5.23 -70.16
C THR A 425 -13.02 -5.45 -68.65
N GLY A 426 -13.88 -5.10 -67.82
CA GLY A 426 -15.36 -4.95 -67.82
C GLY A 426 -15.97 -5.97 -66.85
N VAL A 427 -16.99 -5.50 -66.22
CA VAL A 427 -18.04 -6.22 -65.45
C VAL A 427 -17.91 -6.14 -63.96
N THR A 428 -18.57 -5.19 -63.25
CA THR A 428 -19.94 -5.13 -62.74
C THR A 428 -20.35 -6.35 -61.91
N GLU A 429 -20.77 -6.20 -60.73
CA GLU A 429 -22.08 -5.96 -60.11
C GLU A 429 -21.95 -6.15 -58.62
N ASP A 430 -22.38 -5.33 -57.83
CA ASP A 430 -23.67 -4.76 -57.40
C ASP A 430 -24.20 -5.34 -56.08
N ILE A 431 -24.60 -4.40 -55.24
CA ILE A 431 -25.81 -4.40 -54.38
C ILE A 431 -25.70 -5.19 -53.05
N LEU A 432 -26.05 -4.67 -51.89
CA LEU A 432 -27.13 -3.81 -51.37
C LEU A 432 -26.93 -3.49 -49.87
N HIS A 433 -27.19 -2.25 -49.57
CA HIS A 433 -27.88 -1.67 -48.42
C HIS A 433 -28.24 -2.55 -47.22
N THR A 434 -27.98 -2.09 -46.02
CA THR A 434 -29.07 -1.55 -45.19
C THR A 434 -28.57 -0.63 -44.08
N GLU A 435 -29.27 0.48 -43.99
CA GLU A 435 -29.22 1.53 -42.97
C GLU A 435 -29.76 1.04 -41.62
N GLY A 436 -29.33 1.69 -40.58
CA GLY A 436 -29.98 1.63 -39.25
C GLY A 436 -29.36 2.54 -38.23
N LYS A 437 -29.64 3.81 -38.37
CA LYS A 437 -30.04 4.88 -37.42
C LYS A 437 -29.64 4.74 -35.95
N ASN A 438 -28.88 5.74 -35.55
CA ASN A 438 -29.06 6.69 -34.42
C ASN A 438 -29.75 6.20 -33.13
N THR A 439 -29.07 6.39 -32.02
CA THR A 439 -29.56 7.38 -31.03
C THR A 439 -28.45 7.79 -30.09
N GLU A 440 -28.18 9.09 -30.07
CA GLU A 440 -27.51 9.82 -29.01
C GLU A 440 -28.29 9.64 -27.71
N ARG A 441 -27.58 9.42 -26.62
CA ARG A 441 -27.95 9.94 -25.30
C ARG A 441 -26.73 10.26 -24.49
N ASN A 442 -26.54 11.56 -24.29
CA ASN A 442 -25.84 12.18 -23.21
C ASN A 442 -26.37 11.66 -21.87
N SER A 443 -25.47 11.32 -20.94
CA SER A 443 -25.64 11.63 -19.53
C SER A 443 -24.29 11.60 -18.81
N THR A 444 -23.86 12.76 -18.44
CA THR A 444 -23.30 13.26 -17.18
C THR A 444 -22.97 12.22 -16.12
N ASP A 445 -21.73 12.37 -15.64
CA ASP A 445 -21.22 12.24 -14.29
C ASP A 445 -21.85 11.17 -13.38
N GLU A 446 -20.99 10.30 -12.84
CA GLU A 446 -20.77 10.28 -11.40
C GLU A 446 -19.72 9.23 -11.01
N ASN A 447 -18.85 9.64 -10.11
CA ASN A 447 -18.00 8.82 -9.26
C ASN A 447 -18.67 7.52 -8.84
N SER A 448 -18.11 6.39 -9.19
CA SER A 448 -18.33 5.17 -8.43
C SER A 448 -17.00 4.52 -8.08
N THR A 449 -16.72 4.59 -6.82
CA THR A 449 -15.82 3.75 -6.06
C THR A 449 -15.97 2.30 -6.52
N ASP A 450 -14.87 1.78 -7.04
CA ASP A 450 -14.73 0.38 -7.42
C ASP A 450 -14.73 -0.49 -6.15
N ASN A 451 -15.90 -1.02 -5.83
CA ASN A 451 -16.13 -2.08 -4.88
C ASN A 451 -16.83 -3.21 -5.64
N SER A 452 -16.12 -3.80 -6.60
CA SER A 452 -16.54 -5.04 -7.27
C SER A 452 -15.46 -6.10 -7.19
N LEU A 453 -15.25 -6.61 -5.99
CA LEU A 453 -14.61 -7.89 -5.78
C LEU A 453 -15.69 -8.90 -5.34
N LEU A 454 -16.66 -9.19 -6.21
CA LEU A 454 -17.51 -10.40 -6.16
C LEU A 454 -18.49 -10.33 -7.33
N SER A 455 -18.16 -11.01 -8.40
CA SER A 455 -18.95 -11.43 -9.56
C SER A 455 -18.47 -10.88 -10.90
N GLU A 456 -17.25 -11.25 -11.30
CA GLU A 456 -16.98 -11.43 -12.72
C GLU A 456 -16.83 -12.94 -12.94
N GLU A 457 -17.74 -13.50 -13.74
CA GLU A 457 -17.49 -14.82 -14.32
C GLU A 457 -16.14 -14.75 -15.07
N PRO A 458 -15.23 -15.70 -14.84
CA PRO A 458 -13.92 -15.68 -15.46
C PRO A 458 -14.09 -15.65 -16.98
N SER A 459 -13.39 -14.74 -17.64
CA SER A 459 -13.38 -14.66 -19.11
C SER A 459 -12.99 -16.02 -19.70
N LEU A 460 -13.50 -16.34 -20.89
CA LEU A 460 -13.16 -17.58 -21.61
C LEU A 460 -11.64 -17.80 -21.78
N GLU A 461 -10.81 -16.74 -21.69
CA GLU A 461 -9.36 -16.82 -21.67
C GLU A 461 -8.81 -17.25 -20.31
N ALA A 462 -9.39 -16.80 -19.21
CA ALA A 462 -9.02 -17.26 -17.86
C ALA A 462 -9.32 -18.75 -17.66
N ILE A 463 -10.43 -19.24 -18.25
CA ILE A 463 -10.78 -20.67 -18.25
C ILE A 463 -9.77 -21.53 -19.04
N ARG A 464 -9.05 -20.95 -20.03
CA ARG A 464 -8.01 -21.66 -20.78
C ARG A 464 -6.69 -21.83 -20.03
N ILE A 465 -6.46 -21.08 -18.97
CA ILE A 465 -5.25 -21.16 -18.14
C ILE A 465 -5.35 -22.31 -17.13
N CYS A 466 -6.55 -22.66 -16.66
CA CYS A 466 -6.78 -23.82 -15.81
C CYS A 466 -6.97 -25.10 -16.65
N ARG A 467 -5.90 -25.65 -17.19
CA ARG A 467 -5.92 -26.97 -17.81
C ARG A 467 -5.82 -28.06 -16.74
N GLU A 468 -6.38 -29.26 -17.02
CA GLU A 468 -6.29 -30.40 -16.10
C GLU A 468 -4.85 -30.80 -15.77
N ASP A 469 -3.91 -30.53 -16.67
CA ASP A 469 -2.47 -30.76 -16.51
C ASP A 469 -1.78 -29.78 -15.55
N ASN A 470 -2.42 -28.63 -15.24
CA ASN A 470 -1.93 -27.63 -14.30
C ASN A 470 -2.62 -27.69 -12.92
N ARG A 471 -3.52 -28.63 -12.70
CA ARG A 471 -4.14 -28.81 -11.40
C ARG A 471 -3.15 -29.41 -10.42
N ILE A 472 -2.95 -28.76 -9.29
CA ILE A 472 -2.26 -29.35 -8.15
C ILE A 472 -3.14 -30.49 -7.67
N PRO A 473 -2.67 -31.75 -7.69
CA PRO A 473 -3.48 -32.87 -7.23
C PRO A 473 -3.84 -32.67 -5.75
N PHE A 474 -5.06 -33.02 -5.39
CA PHE A 474 -5.47 -33.00 -3.98
C PHE A 474 -4.51 -33.86 -3.17
N PRO A 475 -3.92 -33.34 -2.08
CA PRO A 475 -2.96 -34.10 -1.30
C PRO A 475 -3.60 -35.35 -0.74
N ALA A 476 -2.90 -36.48 -0.89
CA ALA A 476 -3.39 -37.79 -0.47
C ALA A 476 -3.47 -37.93 1.06
N ASP A 477 -2.55 -37.26 1.77
CA ASP A 477 -2.50 -37.23 3.22
C ASP A 477 -1.78 -35.96 3.74
N LYS A 478 -1.57 -35.90 5.06
CA LYS A 478 -0.93 -34.75 5.72
C LYS A 478 0.54 -34.57 5.30
N GLU A 479 1.27 -35.66 5.04
CA GLU A 479 2.69 -35.61 4.67
C GLU A 479 2.82 -35.10 3.23
N ASP A 480 1.97 -35.57 2.34
CA ASP A 480 1.87 -35.06 0.95
C ASP A 480 1.45 -33.59 0.90
N PHE A 481 0.51 -33.19 1.75
CA PHE A 481 0.14 -31.77 1.89
C PHE A 481 1.32 -30.90 2.33
N LEU A 482 2.06 -31.32 3.35
CA LEU A 482 3.25 -30.60 3.82
C LEU A 482 4.36 -30.56 2.76
N PHE A 483 4.52 -31.64 2.00
CA PHE A 483 5.47 -31.71 0.91
C PHE A 483 5.09 -30.76 -0.25
N GLN A 484 3.82 -30.70 -0.63
CA GLN A 484 3.32 -29.79 -1.66
C GLN A 484 3.43 -28.32 -1.18
N LEU A 485 3.15 -28.07 0.10
CA LEU A 485 3.30 -26.75 0.71
C LEU A 485 4.76 -26.30 0.73
N SER A 486 5.70 -27.19 1.10
CA SER A 486 7.13 -26.83 1.10
C SER A 486 7.64 -26.50 -0.30
N ARG A 487 7.19 -27.21 -1.33
CA ARG A 487 7.52 -26.90 -2.72
C ARG A 487 7.01 -25.54 -3.18
N LEU A 488 5.87 -25.07 -2.66
CA LEU A 488 5.34 -23.74 -2.94
C LEU A 488 6.19 -22.63 -2.29
N PHE A 489 6.76 -22.89 -1.12
CA PHE A 489 7.66 -21.94 -0.46
C PHE A 489 9.09 -21.95 -1.01
N ASP A 490 9.53 -23.04 -1.65
CA ASP A 490 10.86 -23.15 -2.28
C ASP A 490 10.91 -22.57 -3.71
N MET A 491 9.76 -22.22 -4.30
CA MET A 491 9.69 -21.55 -5.61
C MET A 491 9.75 -20.04 -5.43
N GLU A 492 10.95 -19.47 -5.42
CA GLU A 492 11.20 -18.02 -5.33
C GLU A 492 10.73 -17.20 -6.55
N GLU A 493 10.23 -17.81 -7.61
CA GLU A 493 9.74 -17.12 -8.81
C GLU A 493 8.41 -17.72 -9.26
N ASN A 494 7.34 -17.02 -9.06
CA ASN A 494 5.98 -17.09 -9.62
C ASN A 494 4.88 -17.15 -8.56
N TRP A 495 4.57 -15.98 -8.00
CA TRP A 495 3.36 -15.74 -7.23
C TRP A 495 2.20 -15.33 -8.15
N GLU A 496 1.74 -16.23 -8.99
CA GLU A 496 0.41 -16.19 -9.56
C GLU A 496 -0.34 -17.47 -9.12
N ILE A 497 -0.63 -17.53 -7.82
CA ILE A 497 -1.68 -18.44 -7.34
C ILE A 497 -2.94 -17.62 -7.27
N GLU A 498 -3.73 -17.67 -8.34
CA GLU A 498 -5.12 -17.27 -8.28
C GLU A 498 -5.84 -18.18 -7.28
N THR A 499 -6.36 -17.56 -6.24
CA THR A 499 -7.26 -18.20 -5.28
C THR A 499 -8.56 -18.52 -6.01
N THR A 500 -8.79 -19.79 -6.26
CA THR A 500 -10.13 -20.34 -6.53
C THR A 500 -10.90 -20.52 -5.23
#